data_df5e71f3a6a63827d382cf98e9d9d1da
#
_entry.id   df5e71f3a6a63827d382cf98e9d9d1da
#
_cell.length_a   1.000
_cell.length_b   1.000
_cell.length_c   1.000
_cell.angle_alpha   90.00
_cell.angle_beta   90.00
_cell.angle_gamma   90.00
#
_symmetry.space_group_name_H-M   'P 1'
#
loop_
_entity.id
_entity.type
_entity.pdbx_description
1 polymer ?
#
loop_
_entity_poly.entity_id
_entity_poly.type
_entity_poly.pdbx_seq_one_letter_code
_entity_poly.pdbx_strand_id
1 'polypeptide(L)'
;MVNTVQLWEKAHAAIESLGIRTVITRIGIVMSEKGGALPEIIQTAPFGFLGYFGDGHQIWPWIHIDDLVDIIILAVEDDKMQGTYLAVAPFPASNKEIVKAVSPVYSPHRLVIPVPVFGLKMMLGEMHQMLMQSCNAHPARLIKENFSFKYKRIEEAMDDLIRK
;
A
#
# COMPACT_ATOMS: atom_id res chain seq x y z
N MET A 1 -15.72 9.84 -4.07
CA MET A 1 -14.47 9.70 -3.27
C MET A 1 -13.66 11.00 -3.17
N VAL A 2 -13.31 11.70 -4.24
CA VAL A 2 -12.52 12.97 -4.19
C VAL A 2 -13.13 13.99 -3.22
N ASN A 3 -14.45 14.22 -3.29
CA ASN A 3 -15.14 15.19 -2.42
C ASN A 3 -15.06 14.82 -0.93
N THR A 4 -15.09 13.53 -0.58
CA THR A 4 -15.02 13.08 0.81
C THR A 4 -13.62 13.33 1.40
N VAL A 5 -12.57 13.03 0.65
CA VAL A 5 -11.19 13.29 1.07
C VAL A 5 -10.95 14.79 1.23
N GLN A 6 -11.46 15.61 0.30
CA GLN A 6 -11.36 17.08 0.39
C GLN A 6 -12.09 17.64 1.61
N LEU A 7 -13.24 17.06 1.99
CA LEU A 7 -13.96 17.46 3.21
C LEU A 7 -13.17 17.11 4.47
N TRP A 8 -12.53 15.95 4.51
CA TRP A 8 -11.65 15.57 5.60
C TRP A 8 -10.43 16.49 5.70
N GLU A 9 -9.77 16.80 4.58
CA GLU A 9 -8.64 17.74 4.55
C GLU A 9 -9.06 19.15 5.00
N LYS A 10 -10.26 19.62 4.65
CA LYS A 10 -10.80 20.91 5.15
C LYS A 10 -11.06 20.91 6.67
N ALA A 11 -11.50 19.77 7.21
CA ALA A 11 -11.70 19.64 8.66
C ALA A 11 -10.39 19.77 9.45
N HIS A 12 -9.25 19.30 8.88
CA HIS A 12 -7.93 19.48 9.49
C HIS A 12 -7.51 20.94 9.56
N ALA A 13 -7.81 21.75 8.55
CA ALA A 13 -7.48 23.18 8.55
C ALA A 13 -8.12 23.94 9.73
N ALA A 14 -9.32 23.51 10.16
CA ALA A 14 -9.97 24.08 11.33
C ALA A 14 -9.21 23.76 12.63
N ILE A 15 -8.62 22.56 12.74
CA ILE A 15 -7.80 22.16 13.89
C ILE A 15 -6.47 22.94 13.92
N GLU A 16 -5.83 23.10 12.77
CA GLU A 16 -4.60 23.88 12.64
C GLU A 16 -4.82 25.35 13.05
N SER A 17 -5.98 25.93 12.74
CA SER A 17 -6.31 27.31 13.12
C SER A 17 -6.40 27.51 14.66
N LEU A 18 -6.54 26.45 15.43
CA LEU A 18 -6.52 26.45 16.90
C LEU A 18 -5.08 26.34 17.46
N GLY A 19 -4.05 26.33 16.61
CA GLY A 19 -2.66 26.16 17.02
C GLY A 19 -2.30 24.73 17.42
N ILE A 20 -3.14 23.74 17.08
CA ILE A 20 -2.89 22.32 17.38
C ILE A 20 -2.04 21.72 16.24
N ARG A 21 -0.91 21.10 16.60
CA ARG A 21 -0.07 20.36 15.65
C ARG A 21 -0.83 19.22 15.00
N THR A 22 -0.86 19.18 13.69
CA THR A 22 -1.59 18.16 12.94
C THR A 22 -0.67 17.47 11.96
N VAL A 23 -0.69 16.13 11.94
CA VAL A 23 0.00 15.29 10.97
C VAL A 23 -1.03 14.50 10.17
N ILE A 24 -0.99 14.68 8.84
CA ILE A 24 -1.88 13.97 7.91
C ILE A 24 -1.06 12.88 7.23
N THR A 25 -1.40 11.62 7.47
CA THR A 25 -0.74 10.48 6.85
C THR A 25 -1.57 9.95 5.69
N ARG A 26 -1.08 10.13 4.47
CA ARG A 26 -1.66 9.52 3.26
C ARG A 26 -1.04 8.14 3.07
N ILE A 27 -1.81 7.11 3.37
CA ILE A 27 -1.35 5.73 3.46
C ILE A 27 -1.52 5.03 2.11
N GLY A 28 -0.48 4.33 1.67
CA GLY A 28 -0.53 3.42 0.53
C GLY A 28 -1.23 2.10 0.85
N ILE A 29 -1.08 1.12 -0.05
CA ILE A 29 -1.63 -0.22 0.14
C ILE A 29 -0.81 -0.93 1.24
N VAL A 30 -1.44 -1.21 2.38
CA VAL A 30 -0.77 -1.84 3.52
C VAL A 30 -0.60 -3.33 3.28
N MET A 31 0.64 -3.80 3.39
CA MET A 31 1.00 -5.21 3.35
C MET A 31 1.12 -5.74 4.77
N SER A 32 0.25 -6.69 5.14
CA SER A 32 0.19 -7.32 6.46
C SER A 32 -0.44 -8.70 6.36
N GLU A 33 -0.01 -9.64 7.19
CA GLU A 33 -0.61 -10.98 7.31
C GLU A 33 -2.03 -10.94 7.89
N LYS A 34 -2.27 -9.98 8.80
CA LYS A 34 -3.52 -9.90 9.58
C LYS A 34 -4.62 -9.12 8.89
N GLY A 35 -4.35 -8.58 7.70
CA GLY A 35 -5.32 -7.78 6.95
C GLY A 35 -4.67 -6.98 5.82
N GLY A 36 -5.41 -6.04 5.23
CA GLY A 36 -4.94 -5.28 4.08
C GLY A 36 -4.96 -6.08 2.78
N ALA A 37 -4.01 -5.83 1.88
CA ALA A 37 -4.03 -6.41 0.55
C ALA A 37 -3.47 -7.83 0.47
N LEU A 38 -2.57 -8.24 1.36
CA LEU A 38 -1.88 -9.53 1.26
C LEU A 38 -2.84 -10.72 1.35
N PRO A 39 -3.76 -10.83 2.33
CA PRO A 39 -4.75 -11.91 2.37
C PRO A 39 -5.57 -12.03 1.09
N GLU A 40 -5.95 -10.91 0.49
CA GLU A 40 -6.73 -10.89 -0.77
C GLU A 40 -5.90 -11.40 -1.97
N ILE A 41 -4.60 -11.03 -2.03
CA ILE A 41 -3.69 -11.51 -3.09
C ILE A 41 -3.50 -13.03 -3.00
N ILE A 42 -3.38 -13.57 -1.79
CA ILE A 42 -3.14 -15.00 -1.58
C ILE A 42 -4.41 -15.85 -1.58
N GLN A 43 -5.59 -15.26 -1.61
CA GLN A 43 -6.87 -15.95 -1.55
C GLN A 43 -7.03 -17.04 -2.62
N THR A 44 -6.43 -16.85 -3.81
CA THR A 44 -6.47 -17.83 -4.90
C THR A 44 -5.37 -18.89 -4.82
N ALA A 45 -4.43 -18.74 -3.90
CA ALA A 45 -3.31 -19.64 -3.73
C ALA A 45 -3.70 -21.11 -3.46
N PRO A 46 -4.74 -21.43 -2.67
CA PRO A 46 -5.20 -22.82 -2.48
C PRO A 46 -5.65 -23.51 -3.76
N PHE A 47 -6.07 -22.73 -4.77
CA PHE A 47 -6.46 -23.26 -6.09
C PHE A 47 -5.26 -23.45 -7.04
N GLY A 48 -4.03 -23.25 -6.58
CA GLY A 48 -2.81 -23.48 -7.34
C GLY A 48 -2.35 -22.31 -8.22
N PHE A 49 -2.96 -21.14 -8.11
CA PHE A 49 -2.56 -19.95 -8.87
C PHE A 49 -2.65 -18.65 -8.05
N LEU A 50 -1.92 -17.62 -8.49
CA LEU A 50 -2.05 -16.25 -8.02
C LEU A 50 -2.41 -15.36 -9.20
N GLY A 51 -3.33 -14.42 -8.97
CA GLY A 51 -3.85 -13.55 -10.02
C GLY A 51 -3.29 -12.13 -9.93
N TYR A 52 -2.80 -11.57 -11.06
CA TYR A 52 -2.57 -10.14 -11.20
C TYR A 52 -3.61 -9.52 -12.12
N PHE A 53 -3.91 -8.24 -11.94
CA PHE A 53 -5.04 -7.61 -12.61
C PHE A 53 -4.65 -7.03 -13.98
N GLY A 54 -5.41 -7.38 -15.02
CA GLY A 54 -5.18 -6.91 -16.38
C GLY A 54 -3.80 -7.31 -16.91
N ASP A 55 -2.99 -6.33 -17.32
CA ASP A 55 -1.59 -6.51 -17.74
C ASP A 55 -0.59 -6.50 -16.56
N GLY A 56 -1.04 -6.07 -15.38
CA GLY A 56 -0.27 -6.03 -14.15
C GLY A 56 0.76 -4.90 -14.06
N HIS A 57 0.77 -3.95 -15.02
CA HIS A 57 1.74 -2.84 -15.06
C HIS A 57 1.34 -1.65 -14.20
N GLN A 58 0.12 -1.60 -13.67
CA GLN A 58 -0.31 -0.55 -12.77
C GLN A 58 0.55 -0.52 -11.52
N ILE A 59 1.14 0.64 -11.25
CA ILE A 59 1.98 0.87 -10.06
C ILE A 59 1.09 1.06 -8.86
N TRP A 60 1.38 0.29 -7.82
CA TRP A 60 0.70 0.38 -6.53
C TRP A 60 1.64 0.92 -5.47
N PRO A 61 1.32 2.07 -4.86
CA PRO A 61 2.05 2.57 -3.71
C PRO A 61 1.72 1.68 -2.52
N TRP A 62 2.69 0.92 -2.07
CA TRP A 62 2.56 -0.03 -0.97
C TRP A 62 3.39 0.39 0.24
N ILE A 63 3.10 -0.17 1.42
CA ILE A 63 3.89 -0.02 2.63
C ILE A 63 3.77 -1.27 3.49
N HIS A 64 4.86 -1.67 4.15
CA HIS A 64 4.85 -2.70 5.18
C HIS A 64 4.17 -2.19 6.44
N ILE A 65 3.42 -3.05 7.14
CA ILE A 65 2.70 -2.66 8.36
C ILE A 65 3.62 -2.10 9.44
N ASP A 66 4.82 -2.67 9.64
CA ASP A 66 5.76 -2.20 10.65
C ASP A 66 6.31 -0.82 10.32
N ASP A 67 6.64 -0.52 9.05
CA ASP A 67 7.05 0.82 8.64
C ASP A 67 5.93 1.85 8.82
N LEU A 68 4.68 1.45 8.55
CA LEU A 68 3.53 2.31 8.80
C LEU A 68 3.37 2.63 10.28
N VAL A 69 3.50 1.63 11.15
CA VAL A 69 3.43 1.81 12.62
C VAL A 69 4.55 2.73 13.10
N ASP A 70 5.78 2.54 12.62
CA ASP A 70 6.91 3.39 12.98
C ASP A 70 6.70 4.85 12.53
N ILE A 71 6.11 5.09 11.35
CA ILE A 71 5.75 6.44 10.88
C ILE A 71 4.70 7.08 11.81
N ILE A 72 3.71 6.32 12.24
CA ILE A 72 2.66 6.83 13.15
C ILE A 72 3.25 7.14 14.53
N ILE A 73 4.11 6.27 15.05
CA ILE A 73 4.81 6.50 16.32
C ILE A 73 5.66 7.78 16.21
N LEU A 74 6.46 7.89 15.14
CA LEU A 74 7.27 9.09 14.89
C LEU A 74 6.41 10.35 14.82
N ALA A 75 5.24 10.28 14.18
CA ALA A 75 4.31 11.41 14.09
C ALA A 75 3.76 11.84 15.46
N VAL A 76 3.68 10.93 16.43
CA VAL A 76 3.27 11.23 17.79
C VAL A 76 4.43 11.80 18.62
N GLU A 77 5.62 11.22 18.50
CA GLU A 77 6.78 11.52 19.34
C GLU A 77 7.59 12.73 18.88
N ASP A 78 7.69 12.98 17.56
CA ASP A 78 8.44 14.12 17.01
C ASP A 78 7.57 15.36 16.84
N ASP A 79 7.71 16.30 17.75
CA ASP A 79 7.00 17.58 17.73
C ASP A 79 7.27 18.45 16.48
N LYS A 80 8.31 18.14 15.72
CA LYS A 80 8.65 18.85 14.46
C LYS A 80 7.83 18.32 13.27
N MET A 81 7.31 17.10 13.36
CA MET A 81 6.45 16.56 12.32
C MET A 81 5.12 17.31 12.28
N GLN A 82 4.79 17.89 11.12
CA GLN A 82 3.50 18.57 10.90
C GLN A 82 3.12 18.55 9.41
N GLY A 83 1.83 18.66 9.11
CA GLY A 83 1.29 18.67 7.74
C GLY A 83 1.28 17.27 7.11
N THR A 84 1.35 17.17 5.78
CA THR A 84 1.06 15.93 5.04
C THR A 84 2.31 15.09 4.76
N TYR A 85 2.23 13.80 5.03
CA TYR A 85 3.23 12.77 4.72
C TYR A 85 2.62 11.66 3.89
N LEU A 86 3.37 11.18 2.89
CA LEU A 86 3.02 9.96 2.16
C LEU A 86 3.67 8.76 2.85
N ALA A 87 2.85 7.91 3.48
CA ALA A 87 3.29 6.66 4.09
C ALA A 87 3.25 5.54 3.04
N VAL A 88 4.30 5.49 2.22
CA VAL A 88 4.51 4.50 1.17
C VAL A 88 5.97 4.06 1.18
N ALA A 89 6.26 2.86 0.69
CA ALA A 89 7.63 2.38 0.55
C ALA A 89 8.42 3.21 -0.49
N PRO A 90 9.77 3.33 -0.31
CA PRO A 90 10.62 4.11 -1.22
C PRO A 90 10.60 3.63 -2.66
N PHE A 91 10.47 2.31 -2.87
CA PHE A 91 10.43 1.69 -4.19
C PHE A 91 9.03 1.16 -4.48
N PRO A 92 8.24 1.88 -5.29
CA PRO A 92 6.92 1.41 -5.69
C PRO A 92 7.06 0.13 -6.52
N ALA A 93 6.02 -0.70 -6.51
CA ALA A 93 5.98 -1.93 -7.28
C ALA A 93 4.71 -2.01 -8.13
N SER A 94 4.79 -2.67 -9.28
CA SER A 94 3.61 -2.98 -10.07
C SER A 94 2.79 -4.10 -9.42
N ASN A 95 1.51 -4.17 -9.73
CA ASN A 95 0.64 -5.24 -9.25
C ASN A 95 1.21 -6.63 -9.56
N LYS A 96 1.78 -6.82 -10.75
CA LYS A 96 2.43 -8.08 -11.14
C LYS A 96 3.69 -8.39 -10.33
N GLU A 97 4.51 -7.38 -9.99
CA GLU A 97 5.69 -7.56 -9.14
C GLU A 97 5.30 -7.95 -7.73
N ILE A 98 4.26 -7.32 -7.16
CA ILE A 98 3.73 -7.68 -5.84
C ILE A 98 3.28 -9.15 -5.82
N VAL A 99 2.47 -9.57 -6.81
CA VAL A 99 1.98 -10.95 -6.91
C VAL A 99 3.15 -11.94 -7.11
N LYS A 100 4.17 -11.57 -7.91
CA LYS A 100 5.37 -12.39 -8.09
C LYS A 100 6.20 -12.52 -6.81
N ALA A 101 6.31 -11.47 -6.00
CA ALA A 101 7.04 -11.51 -4.74
C ALA A 101 6.38 -12.46 -3.72
N VAL A 102 5.06 -12.60 -3.78
CA VAL A 102 4.28 -13.54 -2.95
C VAL A 102 4.43 -15.00 -3.42
N SER A 103 4.57 -15.22 -4.74
CA SER A 103 4.51 -16.55 -5.35
C SER A 103 5.51 -17.59 -4.81
N PRO A 104 6.81 -17.26 -4.59
CA PRO A 104 7.81 -18.24 -4.14
C PRO A 104 7.51 -18.86 -2.77
N VAL A 105 6.82 -18.12 -1.90
CA VAL A 105 6.58 -18.53 -0.53
C VAL A 105 5.43 -19.52 -0.44
N TYR A 106 4.39 -19.33 -1.23
CA TYR A 106 3.24 -20.23 -1.20
C TYR A 106 3.45 -21.54 -1.97
N SER A 107 4.21 -21.55 -3.02
CA SER A 107 4.70 -22.73 -3.74
C SER A 107 5.44 -22.29 -5.01
N PRO A 108 6.61 -22.84 -5.33
CA PRO A 108 7.34 -22.55 -6.55
C PRO A 108 6.59 -22.97 -7.83
N HIS A 109 5.60 -23.88 -7.69
CA HIS A 109 4.79 -24.38 -8.81
C HIS A 109 3.48 -23.62 -9.02
N ARG A 110 3.18 -22.59 -8.22
CA ARG A 110 1.95 -21.80 -8.39
C ARG A 110 2.06 -20.90 -9.61
N LEU A 111 1.07 -21.00 -10.47
CA LEU A 111 0.99 -20.18 -11.66
C LEU A 111 0.62 -18.74 -11.28
N VAL A 112 1.32 -17.78 -11.87
CA VAL A 112 0.97 -16.36 -11.80
C VAL A 112 0.30 -15.99 -13.12
N ILE A 113 -1.02 -15.78 -13.09
CA ILE A 113 -1.85 -15.59 -14.28
C ILE A 113 -2.55 -14.23 -14.31
N PRO A 114 -2.81 -13.66 -15.50
CA PRO A 114 -3.60 -12.44 -15.60
C PRO A 114 -5.07 -12.71 -15.31
N VAL A 115 -5.68 -11.87 -14.46
CA VAL A 115 -7.13 -11.83 -14.26
C VAL A 115 -7.71 -10.82 -15.24
N PRO A 116 -8.58 -11.25 -16.17
CA PRO A 116 -9.15 -10.35 -17.16
C PRO A 116 -9.98 -9.23 -16.50
N VAL A 117 -9.84 -8.00 -17.01
CA VAL A 117 -10.56 -6.81 -16.49
C VAL A 117 -12.07 -7.03 -16.50
N PHE A 118 -12.60 -7.75 -17.49
CA PHE A 118 -14.03 -8.09 -17.56
C PHE A 118 -14.48 -8.93 -16.34
N GLY A 119 -13.68 -9.91 -15.93
CA GLY A 119 -13.95 -10.72 -14.73
C GLY A 119 -13.96 -9.86 -13.46
N LEU A 120 -12.97 -8.96 -13.32
CA LEU A 120 -12.92 -8.02 -12.20
C LEU A 120 -14.14 -7.09 -12.16
N LYS A 121 -14.56 -6.58 -13.31
CA LYS A 121 -15.76 -5.73 -13.40
C LYS A 121 -17.02 -6.48 -12.98
N MET A 122 -17.14 -7.74 -13.34
CA MET A 122 -18.31 -8.57 -12.98
C MET A 122 -18.34 -8.90 -11.48
N MET A 123 -17.16 -9.12 -10.85
CA MET A 123 -17.05 -9.45 -9.42
C MET A 123 -17.13 -8.22 -8.52
N LEU A 124 -16.48 -7.13 -8.89
CA LEU A 124 -16.24 -5.95 -8.04
C LEU A 124 -17.04 -4.72 -8.46
N GLY A 125 -17.79 -4.80 -9.56
CA GLY A 125 -18.53 -3.66 -10.08
C GLY A 125 -17.63 -2.45 -10.35
N GLU A 126 -18.00 -1.26 -9.87
CA GLU A 126 -17.21 -0.03 -10.07
C GLU A 126 -15.89 -0.01 -9.31
N MET A 127 -15.75 -0.83 -8.25
CA MET A 127 -14.49 -0.91 -7.48
C MET A 127 -13.30 -1.41 -8.30
N HIS A 128 -13.53 -2.16 -9.40
CA HIS A 128 -12.45 -2.61 -10.28
C HIS A 128 -11.61 -1.45 -10.83
N GLN A 129 -12.21 -0.26 -11.03
CA GLN A 129 -11.49 0.92 -11.52
C GLN A 129 -10.38 1.38 -10.56
N MET A 130 -10.59 1.24 -9.25
CA MET A 130 -9.57 1.60 -8.26
C MET A 130 -8.35 0.67 -8.35
N LEU A 131 -8.57 -0.62 -8.58
CA LEU A 131 -7.52 -1.62 -8.70
C LEU A 131 -6.70 -1.46 -10.00
N MET A 132 -7.32 -0.89 -11.03
CA MET A 132 -6.68 -0.64 -12.32
C MET A 132 -5.96 0.72 -12.39
N GLN A 133 -6.15 1.60 -11.40
CA GLN A 133 -5.43 2.86 -11.35
C GLN A 133 -3.96 2.65 -11.01
N SER A 134 -3.10 3.39 -11.72
CA SER A 134 -1.67 3.45 -11.44
C SER A 134 -1.36 4.73 -10.68
N CYS A 135 -0.64 4.61 -9.57
CA CYS A 135 -0.22 5.73 -8.75
C CYS A 135 1.25 5.56 -8.35
N ASN A 136 2.12 6.37 -8.96
CA ASN A 136 3.54 6.37 -8.64
C ASN A 136 3.82 7.41 -7.54
N ALA A 137 3.60 7.03 -6.28
CA ALA A 137 3.81 7.88 -5.13
C ALA A 137 5.16 7.58 -4.45
N HIS A 138 5.86 8.63 -4.01
CA HIS A 138 7.15 8.53 -3.31
C HIS A 138 7.10 9.23 -1.95
N PRO A 139 7.72 8.66 -0.91
CA PRO A 139 7.75 9.23 0.44
C PRO A 139 8.84 10.32 0.58
N ALA A 140 8.89 11.27 -0.36
CA ALA A 140 9.98 12.24 -0.49
C ALA A 140 10.26 12.99 0.80
N ARG A 141 9.22 13.33 1.58
CA ARG A 141 9.37 14.08 2.82
C ARG A 141 9.97 13.21 3.94
N LEU A 142 9.51 11.97 4.10
CA LEU A 142 10.07 11.02 5.06
C LEU A 142 11.56 10.74 4.77
N ILE A 143 11.91 10.59 3.48
CA ILE A 143 13.31 10.40 3.06
C ILE A 143 14.14 11.65 3.41
N LYS A 144 13.65 12.86 3.12
CA LYS A 144 14.34 14.11 3.44
C LYS A 144 14.56 14.29 4.95
N GLU A 145 13.63 13.81 5.76
CA GLU A 145 13.70 13.85 7.22
C GLU A 145 14.43 12.62 7.82
N ASN A 146 15.11 11.84 6.96
CA ASN A 146 15.95 10.68 7.32
C ASN A 146 15.17 9.54 8.02
N PHE A 147 13.88 9.35 7.72
CA PHE A 147 13.15 8.18 8.19
C PHE A 147 13.79 6.89 7.66
N SER A 148 14.04 5.93 8.54
CA SER A 148 14.70 4.68 8.20
C SER A 148 13.66 3.60 7.93
N PHE A 149 13.33 3.36 6.67
CA PHE A 149 12.46 2.26 6.28
C PHE A 149 13.15 0.91 6.53
N LYS A 150 12.46 -0.03 7.17
CA LYS A 150 12.88 -1.42 7.37
C LYS A 150 12.75 -2.21 6.07
N TYR A 151 11.65 -1.98 5.34
CA TYR A 151 11.32 -2.70 4.11
C TYR A 151 11.21 -1.73 2.94
N LYS A 152 12.27 -1.64 2.15
CA LYS A 152 12.33 -0.70 1.02
C LYS A 152 11.79 -1.29 -0.26
N ARG A 153 11.93 -2.61 -0.45
CA ARG A 153 11.51 -3.36 -1.63
C ARG A 153 10.43 -4.36 -1.29
N ILE A 154 9.58 -4.65 -2.26
CA ILE A 154 8.43 -5.56 -2.05
C ILE A 154 8.88 -6.98 -1.70
N GLU A 155 10.00 -7.44 -2.25
CA GLU A 155 10.54 -8.76 -1.97
C GLU A 155 10.94 -8.90 -0.50
N GLU A 156 11.61 -7.88 0.06
CA GLU A 156 12.01 -7.84 1.48
C GLU A 156 10.78 -7.89 2.41
N ALA A 157 9.75 -7.12 2.05
CA ALA A 157 8.49 -7.09 2.80
C ALA A 157 7.75 -8.42 2.77
N MET A 158 7.71 -9.08 1.61
CA MET A 158 7.05 -10.37 1.46
C MET A 158 7.81 -11.48 2.18
N ASP A 159 9.14 -11.47 2.14
CA ASP A 159 9.96 -12.43 2.88
C ASP A 159 9.70 -12.36 4.40
N ASP A 160 9.54 -11.19 4.98
CA ASP A 160 9.20 -11.04 6.40
C ASP A 160 7.78 -11.51 6.71
N LEU A 161 6.79 -11.07 5.91
CA LEU A 161 5.37 -11.33 6.18
C LEU A 161 4.97 -12.78 5.99
N ILE A 162 5.69 -13.56 5.20
CA ILE A 162 5.20 -14.87 4.76
C ILE A 162 6.09 -16.02 5.24
N ARG A 163 7.32 -15.75 5.72
CA ARG A 163 8.24 -16.76 6.27
C ARG A 163 8.21 -16.88 7.78
N LYS A 164 7.41 -16.05 8.45
CA LYS A 164 7.11 -16.20 9.88
C LYS A 164 6.06 -17.27 10.07
#